data_8326edbd7950da23b0a8224a8c697bf7
#
_entry.id   8326edbd7950da23b0a8224a8c697bf7
#
_cell.length_a   1.000
_cell.length_b   1.000
_cell.length_c   1.000
_cell.angle_alpha   90.00
_cell.angle_beta   90.00
_cell.angle_gamma   90.00
#
_symmetry.space_group_name_H-M   'P 1'
#
loop_
_entity.id
_entity.type
_entity.pdbx_description
1 polymer ?
#
loop_
_entity_poly.entity_id
_entity_poly.type
_entity_poly.pdbx_seq_one_letter_code
_entity_poly.pdbx_strand_id
1 'polypeptide(L)'
;SGDGDSASIGIGQFIHAIRRQINMVYFVENNGTYGLTKGQFSATNDLESKNKYGEDNLFKPIDLASMAIQLGASYVARSFSGDRDQLIPLIKGAIQHKGFALLDIISPCVTFNNHDTSTKSYDYIRNHNEAVGKTDFVPLGEEITTSYKSGSSIEVNLHDGSKIALEKVNSKFDPTNPGKSLSYIR
;
A
#
# COMPACT_ATOMS: atom_id res chain seq x y z
N SER A 1 4.55 -1.24 -12.37
CA SER A 1 5.41 -2.42 -12.36
C SER A 1 4.79 -3.53 -11.55
N GLY A 2 5.11 -4.79 -11.85
CA GLY A 2 4.77 -5.91 -10.98
C GLY A 2 5.67 -5.96 -9.74
N ASP A 3 5.22 -6.64 -8.72
CA ASP A 3 5.99 -6.85 -7.49
C ASP A 3 7.27 -7.65 -7.71
N GLY A 4 7.23 -8.66 -8.60
CA GLY A 4 8.42 -9.41 -8.99
C GLY A 4 9.47 -8.54 -9.67
N ASP A 5 9.03 -7.63 -10.56
CA ASP A 5 9.94 -6.69 -11.20
C ASP A 5 10.54 -5.70 -10.20
N SER A 6 9.73 -5.20 -9.26
CA SER A 6 10.15 -4.19 -8.29
C SER A 6 11.00 -4.76 -7.16
N ALA A 7 10.54 -5.86 -6.54
CA ALA A 7 11.14 -6.40 -5.33
C ALA A 7 12.23 -7.45 -5.59
N SER A 8 12.20 -8.13 -6.73
CA SER A 8 13.24 -9.12 -7.08
C SER A 8 14.28 -8.53 -8.04
N ILE A 9 13.86 -8.17 -9.25
CA ILE A 9 14.79 -7.79 -10.33
C ILE A 9 15.26 -6.35 -10.16
N GLY A 10 14.33 -5.43 -9.92
CA GLY A 10 14.56 -3.98 -9.91
C GLY A 10 14.81 -3.35 -8.55
N ILE A 11 15.03 -4.13 -7.50
CA ILE A 11 15.12 -3.61 -6.13
C ILE A 11 16.17 -2.51 -5.97
N GLY A 12 17.30 -2.62 -6.64
CA GLY A 12 18.34 -1.60 -6.62
C GLY A 12 17.87 -0.29 -7.24
N GLN A 13 17.13 -0.35 -8.35
CA GLN A 13 16.58 0.85 -9.01
C GLN A 13 15.47 1.48 -8.19
N PHE A 14 14.62 0.68 -7.56
CA PHE A 14 13.60 1.13 -6.62
C PHE A 14 14.23 1.93 -5.47
N ILE A 15 15.24 1.39 -4.81
CA ILE A 15 15.98 2.05 -3.72
C ILE A 15 16.59 3.38 -4.20
N HIS A 16 17.22 3.39 -5.37
CA HIS A 16 17.84 4.60 -5.90
C HIS A 16 16.84 5.67 -6.35
N ALA A 17 15.67 5.29 -6.85
CA ALA A 17 14.61 6.21 -7.19
C ALA A 17 14.10 6.95 -5.93
N ILE A 18 13.86 6.21 -4.84
CA ILE A 18 13.48 6.78 -3.55
C ILE A 18 14.57 7.69 -3.01
N ARG A 19 15.80 7.19 -2.91
CA ARG A 19 16.95 7.95 -2.37
C ARG A 19 17.17 9.28 -3.08
N ARG A 20 16.87 9.35 -4.38
CA ARG A 20 17.01 10.57 -5.19
C ARG A 20 15.77 11.45 -5.16
N GLN A 21 14.71 11.04 -4.48
CA GLN A 21 13.41 11.75 -4.45
C GLN A 21 12.94 12.16 -5.85
N ILE A 22 13.06 11.22 -6.81
CA ILE A 22 12.63 11.46 -8.18
C ILE A 22 11.13 11.76 -8.15
N ASN A 23 10.73 12.87 -8.78
CA ASN A 23 9.32 13.26 -8.86
C ASN A 23 8.57 12.31 -9.79
N MET A 24 8.05 11.24 -9.21
CA MET A 24 7.32 10.20 -9.94
C MET A 24 6.32 9.47 -9.05
N VAL A 25 5.29 8.93 -9.68
CA VAL A 25 4.39 7.97 -9.05
C VAL A 25 4.82 6.56 -9.45
N TYR A 26 5.10 5.72 -8.46
CA TYR A 26 5.51 4.34 -8.66
C TYR A 26 4.40 3.40 -8.16
N PHE A 27 3.71 2.77 -9.11
CA PHE A 27 2.71 1.74 -8.80
C PHE A 27 3.35 0.37 -8.80
N VAL A 28 3.08 -0.41 -7.76
CA VAL A 28 3.40 -1.83 -7.70
C VAL A 28 2.10 -2.62 -7.70
N GLU A 29 1.86 -3.41 -8.73
CA GLU A 29 0.78 -4.40 -8.76
C GLU A 29 1.26 -5.66 -8.06
N ASN A 30 0.94 -5.74 -6.76
CA ASN A 30 1.47 -6.75 -5.86
C ASN A 30 0.54 -7.96 -5.78
N ASN A 31 0.93 -9.05 -6.40
CA ASN A 31 0.21 -10.31 -6.37
C ASN A 31 1.04 -11.48 -5.80
N GLY A 32 2.29 -11.25 -5.42
CA GLY A 32 3.18 -12.26 -4.83
C GLY A 32 3.73 -13.29 -5.82
N THR A 33 3.48 -13.15 -7.13
CA THR A 33 3.86 -14.19 -8.10
C THR A 33 4.18 -13.62 -9.47
N TYR A 34 4.99 -14.33 -10.23
CA TYR A 34 5.17 -14.10 -11.66
C TYR A 34 4.05 -14.82 -12.43
N GLY A 35 2.94 -14.11 -12.71
CA GLY A 35 1.77 -14.71 -13.36
C GLY A 35 2.03 -15.13 -14.81
N LEU A 36 2.70 -14.28 -15.61
CA LEU A 36 2.97 -14.54 -17.03
C LEU A 36 3.81 -15.80 -17.24
N THR A 37 4.80 -16.03 -16.42
CA THR A 37 5.71 -17.19 -16.50
C THR A 37 5.20 -18.39 -15.72
N LYS A 38 3.92 -18.37 -15.29
CA LYS A 38 3.14 -19.47 -14.73
C LYS A 38 3.39 -19.78 -13.26
N GLY A 39 3.60 -18.75 -12.42
CA GLY A 39 3.38 -18.88 -10.99
C GLY A 39 4.65 -19.16 -10.18
N GLN A 40 5.80 -18.68 -10.61
CA GLN A 40 6.98 -18.61 -9.75
C GLN A 40 6.75 -17.61 -8.63
N PHE A 41 7.36 -17.84 -7.48
CA PHE A 41 7.32 -16.90 -6.37
C PHE A 41 8.04 -15.60 -6.73
N SER A 42 7.42 -14.48 -6.43
CA SER A 42 8.11 -13.21 -6.38
C SER A 42 8.71 -12.98 -4.98
N ALA A 43 9.52 -11.95 -4.81
CA ALA A 43 10.11 -11.63 -3.51
C ALA A 43 9.08 -11.10 -2.48
N THR A 44 7.84 -10.84 -2.87
CA THR A 44 6.75 -10.44 -1.97
C THR A 44 5.83 -11.59 -1.59
N ASN A 45 6.09 -12.81 -2.09
CA ASN A 45 5.27 -13.98 -1.81
C ASN A 45 5.37 -14.39 -0.33
N ASP A 46 4.27 -14.94 0.19
CA ASP A 46 4.18 -15.35 1.59
C ASP A 46 5.13 -16.52 1.89
N LEU A 47 5.74 -16.51 3.07
CA LEU A 47 6.54 -17.62 3.57
C LEU A 47 5.66 -18.88 3.64
N GLU A 48 6.23 -20.03 3.28
CA GLU A 48 5.56 -21.35 3.28
C GLU A 48 4.37 -21.46 2.31
N SER A 49 4.14 -20.46 1.46
CA SER A 49 3.15 -20.60 0.39
C SER A 49 3.63 -21.63 -0.64
N LYS A 50 2.67 -22.28 -1.31
CA LYS A 50 2.97 -23.32 -2.32
C LYS A 50 2.74 -22.79 -3.72
N ASN A 51 3.69 -23.07 -4.61
CA ASN A 51 3.48 -22.83 -6.03
C ASN A 51 2.66 -24.00 -6.66
N LYS A 52 2.32 -23.86 -7.93
CA LYS A 52 1.55 -24.88 -8.66
C LYS A 52 2.24 -26.26 -8.77
N TYR A 53 3.52 -26.34 -8.49
CA TYR A 53 4.29 -27.59 -8.52
C TYR A 53 4.39 -28.21 -7.12
N GLY A 54 3.82 -27.58 -6.10
CA GLY A 54 3.85 -28.06 -4.71
C GLY A 54 5.13 -27.71 -3.95
N GLU A 55 5.99 -26.85 -4.52
CA GLU A 55 7.19 -26.36 -3.85
C GLU A 55 6.84 -25.25 -2.87
N ASP A 56 7.48 -25.26 -1.69
CA ASP A 56 7.27 -24.25 -0.66
C ASP A 56 8.20 -23.04 -0.87
N ASN A 57 7.67 -21.84 -0.62
CA ASN A 57 8.49 -20.63 -0.52
C ASN A 57 9.21 -20.60 0.83
N LEU A 58 10.53 -20.70 0.81
CA LEU A 58 11.37 -20.72 2.01
C LEU A 58 11.84 -19.32 2.47
N PHE A 59 11.46 -18.28 1.76
CA PHE A 59 11.93 -16.93 2.00
C PHE A 59 10.85 -16.03 2.56
N LYS A 60 11.22 -15.16 3.49
CA LYS A 60 10.33 -14.12 3.99
C LYS A 60 10.04 -13.08 2.91
N PRO A 61 8.80 -12.57 2.83
CA PRO A 61 8.46 -11.54 1.86
C PRO A 61 9.20 -10.24 2.11
N ILE A 62 9.57 -9.56 1.03
CA ILE A 62 9.99 -8.17 1.07
C ILE A 62 8.77 -7.28 1.15
N ASP A 63 8.70 -6.42 2.14
CA ASP A 63 7.68 -5.39 2.28
C ASP A 63 8.17 -4.08 1.66
N LEU A 64 7.71 -3.79 0.44
CA LEU A 64 8.11 -2.61 -0.32
C LEU A 64 7.66 -1.31 0.34
N ALA A 65 6.48 -1.28 0.96
CA ALA A 65 5.98 -0.10 1.65
C ALA A 65 6.83 0.22 2.90
N SER A 66 7.11 -0.79 3.72
CA SER A 66 8.01 -0.65 4.87
C SER A 66 9.41 -0.22 4.46
N MET A 67 9.94 -0.78 3.38
CA MET A 67 11.24 -0.40 2.84
C MET A 67 11.24 1.05 2.35
N ALA A 68 10.21 1.47 1.63
CA ALA A 68 10.10 2.84 1.12
C ALA A 68 10.07 3.87 2.26
N ILE A 69 9.35 3.59 3.35
CA ILE A 69 9.33 4.45 4.55
C ILE A 69 10.73 4.56 5.16
N GLN A 70 11.44 3.45 5.31
CA GLN A 70 12.79 3.45 5.86
C GLN A 70 13.79 4.23 4.99
N LEU A 71 13.60 4.21 3.68
CA LEU A 71 14.42 4.95 2.72
C LEU A 71 14.01 6.43 2.60
N GLY A 72 12.97 6.86 3.31
CA GLY A 72 12.53 8.25 3.35
C GLY A 72 11.64 8.66 2.16
N ALA A 73 10.91 7.73 1.56
CA ALA A 73 9.87 8.10 0.58
C ALA A 73 8.84 9.03 1.24
N SER A 74 8.52 10.11 0.56
CA SER A 74 7.68 11.18 1.12
C SER A 74 6.18 10.94 0.94
N TYR A 75 5.79 9.96 0.12
CA TYR A 75 4.42 9.46 -0.01
C TYR A 75 4.47 7.94 -0.14
N VAL A 76 3.83 7.24 0.77
CA VAL A 76 3.71 5.77 0.74
C VAL A 76 2.28 5.39 1.07
N ALA A 77 1.64 4.62 0.20
CA ALA A 77 0.31 4.09 0.43
C ALA A 77 0.24 2.62 0.02
N ARG A 78 -0.60 1.87 0.73
CA ARG A 78 -0.99 0.51 0.36
C ARG A 78 -2.49 0.49 0.16
N SER A 79 -2.94 -0.18 -0.89
CA SER A 79 -4.34 -0.31 -1.22
C SER A 79 -4.62 -1.64 -1.91
N PHE A 80 -5.88 -1.86 -2.23
CA PHE A 80 -6.37 -3.06 -2.87
C PHE A 80 -7.06 -2.72 -4.20
N SER A 81 -6.74 -3.44 -5.25
CA SER A 81 -7.33 -3.23 -6.59
C SER A 81 -8.85 -3.42 -6.63
N GLY A 82 -9.41 -4.17 -5.68
CA GLY A 82 -10.84 -4.38 -5.52
C GLY A 82 -11.57 -3.29 -4.71
N ASP A 83 -10.86 -2.36 -4.10
CA ASP A 83 -11.43 -1.23 -3.36
C ASP A 83 -11.16 0.09 -4.10
N ARG A 84 -12.06 0.42 -5.01
CA ARG A 84 -11.94 1.63 -5.85
C ARG A 84 -12.17 2.91 -5.07
N ASP A 85 -12.98 2.87 -4.04
CA ASP A 85 -13.32 4.03 -3.23
C ASP A 85 -12.13 4.52 -2.41
N GLN A 86 -11.26 3.60 -1.97
CA GLN A 86 -9.99 3.93 -1.33
C GLN A 86 -8.88 4.21 -2.35
N LEU A 87 -8.76 3.39 -3.38
CA LEU A 87 -7.63 3.45 -4.32
C LEU A 87 -7.60 4.75 -5.13
N ILE A 88 -8.76 5.23 -5.60
CA ILE A 88 -8.82 6.43 -6.45
C ILE A 88 -8.32 7.69 -5.73
N PRO A 89 -8.75 8.01 -4.51
CA PRO A 89 -8.19 9.12 -3.75
C PRO A 89 -6.68 9.02 -3.52
N LEU A 90 -6.18 7.82 -3.22
CA LEU A 90 -4.74 7.61 -3.04
C LEU A 90 -3.95 7.85 -4.33
N ILE A 91 -4.49 7.44 -5.49
CA ILE A 91 -3.88 7.74 -6.79
C ILE A 91 -3.86 9.25 -7.04
N LYS A 92 -4.97 9.96 -6.79
CA LYS A 92 -5.03 11.43 -6.94
C LYS A 92 -4.00 12.11 -6.05
N GLY A 93 -3.89 11.69 -4.79
CA GLY A 93 -2.89 12.20 -3.86
C GLY A 93 -1.46 11.98 -4.34
N ALA A 94 -1.16 10.78 -4.84
CA ALA A 94 0.15 10.46 -5.38
C ALA A 94 0.53 11.31 -6.61
N ILE A 95 -0.44 11.58 -7.52
CA ILE A 95 -0.22 12.41 -8.70
C ILE A 95 0.07 13.88 -8.31
N GLN A 96 -0.59 14.38 -7.27
CA GLN A 96 -0.39 15.75 -6.79
C GLN A 96 0.88 15.89 -5.94
N HIS A 97 1.40 14.79 -5.42
CA HIS A 97 2.59 14.81 -4.58
C HIS A 97 3.83 15.24 -5.37
N LYS A 98 4.70 16.02 -4.73
CA LYS A 98 5.99 16.42 -5.27
C LYS A 98 7.09 15.61 -4.60
N GLY A 99 7.74 14.73 -5.36
CA GLY A 99 8.74 13.79 -4.88
C GLY A 99 8.38 12.37 -5.27
N PHE A 100 8.98 11.40 -4.62
CA PHE A 100 8.71 9.99 -4.88
C PHE A 100 7.44 9.54 -4.15
N ALA A 101 6.46 9.06 -4.90
CA ALA A 101 5.23 8.50 -4.37
C ALA A 101 5.14 7.00 -4.69
N LEU A 102 5.05 6.17 -3.66
CA LEU A 102 4.80 4.73 -3.79
C LEU A 102 3.34 4.39 -3.52
N LEU A 103 2.73 3.62 -4.43
CA LEU A 103 1.50 2.89 -4.17
C LEU A 103 1.75 1.39 -4.35
N ASP A 104 1.71 0.65 -3.25
CA ASP A 104 1.73 -0.81 -3.22
C ASP A 104 0.28 -1.33 -3.28
N ILE A 105 -0.14 -1.76 -4.46
CA ILE A 105 -1.54 -2.13 -4.73
C ILE A 105 -1.66 -3.65 -4.77
N ILE A 106 -2.27 -4.21 -3.74
CA ILE A 106 -2.54 -5.65 -3.73
C ILE A 106 -3.53 -5.98 -4.85
N SER A 107 -3.07 -6.80 -5.80
CA SER A 107 -3.80 -7.17 -7.01
C SER A 107 -3.76 -8.68 -7.21
N PRO A 108 -4.67 -9.44 -6.59
CA PRO A 108 -4.60 -10.90 -6.55
C PRO A 108 -4.45 -11.56 -7.92
N CYS A 109 -3.49 -12.47 -8.04
CA CYS A 109 -3.39 -13.34 -9.21
C CYS A 109 -4.37 -14.50 -9.07
N VAL A 110 -5.53 -14.40 -9.72
CA VAL A 110 -6.61 -15.38 -9.60
C VAL A 110 -6.22 -16.80 -9.97
N THR A 111 -5.19 -16.96 -10.79
CA THR A 111 -4.73 -18.27 -11.27
C THR A 111 -3.71 -18.91 -10.34
N PHE A 112 -2.83 -18.14 -9.72
CA PHE A 112 -1.65 -18.70 -9.06
C PHE A 112 -1.51 -18.31 -7.59
N ASN A 113 -2.18 -17.25 -7.12
CA ASN A 113 -2.04 -16.78 -5.73
C ASN A 113 -3.33 -16.17 -5.18
N ASN A 114 -4.47 -16.84 -5.41
CA ASN A 114 -5.76 -16.46 -4.84
C ASN A 114 -6.37 -17.67 -4.12
N HIS A 115 -5.71 -18.11 -3.05
CA HIS A 115 -6.13 -19.25 -2.23
C HIS A 115 -6.17 -18.85 -0.74
N ASP A 116 -6.83 -19.64 0.07
CA ASP A 116 -7.16 -19.33 1.47
C ASP A 116 -5.94 -19.01 2.35
N THR A 117 -4.76 -19.53 2.01
CA THR A 117 -3.53 -19.28 2.76
C THR A 117 -2.72 -18.09 2.26
N SER A 118 -3.14 -17.43 1.17
CA SER A 118 -2.45 -16.27 0.63
C SER A 118 -2.95 -14.98 1.27
N THR A 119 -2.03 -14.20 1.84
CA THR A 119 -2.33 -12.84 2.34
C THR A 119 -2.71 -11.87 1.23
N LYS A 120 -2.52 -12.26 -0.03
CA LYS A 120 -2.86 -11.47 -1.21
C LYS A 120 -4.10 -11.99 -1.93
N SER A 121 -4.85 -12.92 -1.33
CA SER A 121 -6.13 -13.39 -1.89
C SER A 121 -7.24 -12.36 -1.68
N TYR A 122 -8.26 -12.40 -2.54
CA TYR A 122 -9.44 -11.53 -2.39
C TYR A 122 -10.13 -11.71 -1.04
N ASP A 123 -10.27 -12.95 -0.59
CA ASP A 123 -10.97 -13.24 0.66
C ASP A 123 -10.15 -12.80 1.87
N TYR A 124 -8.84 -13.05 1.87
CA TYR A 124 -7.98 -12.57 2.93
C TYR A 124 -8.07 -11.05 3.09
N ILE A 125 -7.88 -10.30 2.00
CA ILE A 125 -7.87 -8.84 2.04
C ILE A 125 -9.22 -8.28 2.46
N ARG A 126 -10.34 -8.81 1.95
CA ARG A 126 -11.68 -8.36 2.35
C ARG A 126 -11.97 -8.60 3.82
N ASN A 127 -11.49 -9.71 4.37
CA ASN A 127 -11.69 -10.08 5.77
C ASN A 127 -10.73 -9.36 6.74
N HIS A 128 -9.60 -8.86 6.24
CA HIS A 128 -8.57 -8.19 7.03
C HIS A 128 -8.41 -6.72 6.65
N ASN A 129 -9.35 -6.16 5.92
CA ASN A 129 -9.35 -4.75 5.55
C ASN A 129 -9.82 -3.91 6.76
N GLU A 130 -9.01 -3.86 7.80
CA GLU A 130 -9.18 -2.95 8.95
C GLU A 130 -8.84 -1.50 8.56
N ALA A 131 -8.43 -1.32 7.33
CA ALA A 131 -7.93 -0.08 6.85
C ALA A 131 -9.06 0.91 6.63
N VAL A 132 -9.01 1.90 7.46
CA VAL A 132 -9.20 3.28 7.04
C VAL A 132 -10.46 3.47 6.23
N GLY A 133 -11.39 4.15 6.84
CA GLY A 133 -12.60 4.61 6.20
C GLY A 133 -12.37 5.21 4.82
N LYS A 134 -13.44 5.48 4.14
CA LYS A 134 -13.42 6.14 2.83
C LYS A 134 -12.55 7.38 2.89
N THR A 135 -11.54 7.43 2.03
CA THR A 135 -10.66 8.58 1.88
C THR A 135 -11.01 9.30 0.58
N ASP A 136 -10.90 10.62 0.57
CA ASP A 136 -10.95 11.40 -0.64
C ASP A 136 -9.73 12.32 -0.71
N PHE A 137 -9.41 12.77 -1.92
CA PHE A 137 -8.31 13.70 -2.14
C PHE A 137 -8.86 15.11 -2.27
N VAL A 138 -8.43 15.98 -1.36
CA VAL A 138 -8.74 17.42 -1.40
C VAL A 138 -7.51 18.18 -1.90
N PRO A 139 -7.61 18.93 -3.01
CA PRO A 139 -6.50 19.76 -3.48
C PRO A 139 -6.08 20.80 -2.42
N LEU A 140 -4.79 21.13 -2.40
CA LEU A 140 -4.20 22.02 -1.39
C LEU A 140 -4.91 23.39 -1.25
N GLY A 141 -5.55 23.86 -2.32
CA GLY A 141 -6.35 25.11 -2.32
C GLY A 141 -7.76 24.98 -1.74
N GLU A 142 -8.17 23.77 -1.41
CA GLU A 142 -9.52 23.45 -0.93
C GLU A 142 -9.47 22.64 0.37
N GLU A 143 -8.46 22.88 1.20
CA GLU A 143 -8.22 22.12 2.42
C GLU A 143 -9.39 22.22 3.40
N ILE A 144 -9.91 21.07 3.84
CA ILE A 144 -10.87 20.98 4.92
C ILE A 144 -10.11 20.81 6.23
N THR A 145 -10.10 21.87 7.04
CA THR A 145 -9.45 21.85 8.36
C THR A 145 -10.42 21.35 9.41
N THR A 146 -10.01 20.35 10.19
CA THR A 146 -10.79 19.82 11.30
C THR A 146 -9.98 19.85 12.60
N SER A 147 -10.65 20.05 13.72
CA SER A 147 -10.04 19.99 15.05
C SER A 147 -10.89 19.11 15.96
N TYR A 148 -10.30 18.01 16.47
CA TYR A 148 -10.98 17.09 17.37
C TYR A 148 -9.98 16.38 18.28
N LYS A 149 -10.47 15.78 19.36
CA LYS A 149 -9.61 15.19 20.39
C LYS A 149 -8.90 13.93 19.88
N SER A 150 -7.67 13.72 20.33
CA SER A 150 -6.92 12.49 20.09
C SER A 150 -7.69 11.27 20.62
N GLY A 151 -7.76 10.21 19.84
CA GLY A 151 -8.52 9.00 20.17
C GLY A 151 -10.03 9.13 20.00
N SER A 152 -10.52 10.22 19.37
CA SER A 152 -11.92 10.37 18.99
C SER A 152 -12.09 10.33 17.47
N SER A 153 -13.31 10.03 17.03
CA SER A 153 -13.74 10.11 15.64
C SER A 153 -14.60 11.33 15.38
N ILE A 154 -14.54 11.84 14.17
CA ILE A 154 -15.40 12.93 13.68
C ILE A 154 -15.88 12.59 12.26
N GLU A 155 -17.12 12.93 11.95
CA GLU A 155 -17.65 12.88 10.59
C GLU A 155 -17.39 14.22 9.89
N VAL A 156 -16.78 14.19 8.71
CA VAL A 156 -16.44 15.36 7.91
C VAL A 156 -17.19 15.30 6.59
N ASN A 157 -17.83 16.41 6.21
CA ASN A 157 -18.43 16.55 4.89
C ASN A 157 -17.34 16.95 3.88
N LEU A 158 -17.28 16.23 2.77
CA LEU A 158 -16.39 16.54 1.66
C LEU A 158 -17.04 17.48 0.65
N HIS A 159 -16.25 18.06 -0.25
CA HIS A 159 -16.71 19.02 -1.24
C HIS A 159 -17.73 18.47 -2.23
N ASP A 160 -17.74 17.16 -2.43
CA ASP A 160 -18.72 16.45 -3.28
C ASP A 160 -20.01 16.08 -2.55
N GLY A 161 -20.15 16.51 -1.27
CA GLY A 161 -21.29 16.20 -0.42
C GLY A 161 -21.22 14.82 0.25
N SER A 162 -20.22 14.03 -0.01
CA SER A 162 -19.96 12.78 0.70
C SER A 162 -19.45 13.04 2.12
N LYS A 163 -19.48 12.00 2.96
CA LYS A 163 -19.02 12.09 4.33
C LYS A 163 -17.96 11.06 4.60
N ILE A 164 -16.94 11.46 5.34
CA ILE A 164 -15.92 10.54 5.86
C ILE A 164 -15.90 10.57 7.38
N ALA A 165 -15.65 9.41 7.98
CA ALA A 165 -15.32 9.32 9.40
C ALA A 165 -13.80 9.37 9.54
N LEU A 166 -13.31 10.41 10.22
CA LEU A 166 -11.89 10.52 10.56
C LEU A 166 -11.69 10.06 12.00
N GLU A 167 -10.82 9.10 12.20
CA GLU A 167 -10.35 8.71 13.52
C GLU A 167 -8.96 9.31 13.76
N LYS A 168 -8.84 10.08 14.83
CA LYS A 168 -7.55 10.68 15.16
C LYS A 168 -6.68 9.65 15.84
N VAL A 169 -5.62 9.28 15.17
CA VAL A 169 -4.58 8.42 15.73
C VAL A 169 -4.09 9.01 17.06
N ASN A 170 -3.74 8.14 18.00
CA ASN A 170 -3.26 8.51 19.33
C ASN A 170 -2.28 9.69 19.27
N SER A 171 -2.38 10.63 20.21
CA SER A 171 -1.53 11.84 20.30
C SER A 171 -0.01 11.57 20.32
N LYS A 172 0.38 10.32 20.57
CA LYS A 172 1.78 9.88 20.51
C LYS A 172 2.22 9.43 19.11
N PHE A 173 1.29 9.35 18.15
CA PHE A 173 1.63 9.01 16.77
C PHE A 173 2.27 10.21 16.08
N ASP A 174 3.46 10.00 15.56
CA ASP A 174 4.22 10.98 14.79
C ASP A 174 4.44 10.41 13.39
N PRO A 175 3.72 10.91 12.38
CA PRO A 175 3.82 10.40 11.01
C PRO A 175 5.18 10.71 10.37
N THR A 176 5.93 11.65 10.93
CA THR A 176 7.28 11.97 10.45
C THR A 176 8.34 11.02 11.00
N ASN A 177 7.98 10.20 11.98
CA ASN A 177 8.88 9.20 12.55
C ASN A 177 8.73 7.87 11.79
N PRO A 178 9.77 7.43 11.05
CA PRO A 178 9.70 6.20 10.27
C PRO A 178 9.36 4.95 11.08
N GLY A 179 9.85 4.86 12.32
CA GLY A 179 9.57 3.72 13.20
C GLY A 179 8.09 3.62 13.58
N LYS A 180 7.45 4.76 13.87
CA LYS A 180 6.01 4.81 14.17
C LYS A 180 5.16 4.54 12.95
N SER A 181 5.54 5.08 11.80
CA SER A 181 4.87 4.82 10.52
C SER A 181 4.96 3.35 10.11
N LEU A 182 6.11 2.71 10.34
CA LEU A 182 6.29 1.28 10.10
C LEU A 182 5.40 0.41 11.00
N SER A 183 5.25 0.78 12.28
CA SER A 183 4.37 0.03 13.19
C SER A 183 2.90 0.18 12.86
N TYR A 184 2.51 1.28 12.20
CA TYR A 184 1.13 1.53 11.80
C TYR A 184 0.73 0.75 10.53
N ILE A 185 1.66 0.55 9.61
CA ILE A 185 1.42 -0.16 8.34
C ILE A 185 1.44 -1.70 8.51
N ARG A 186 2.10 -2.19 9.52
CA ARG A 186 2.17 -3.63 9.85
C ARG A 186 0.92 -4.13 10.51
#